data_60591c705fb328d98ddf32d02e551406
#
_entry.id   60591c705fb328d98ddf32d02e551406
#
_cell.length_a   1.000
_cell.length_b   1.000
_cell.length_c   1.000
_cell.angle_alpha   90.00
_cell.angle_beta   90.00
_cell.angle_gamma   90.00
#
_symmetry.space_group_name_H-M   'P 1'
#
loop_
_entity.id
_entity.type
_entity.pdbx_description
1 polymer ?
#
loop_
_entity_poly.entity_id
_entity_poly.type
_entity_poly.pdbx_seq_one_letter_code
_entity_poly.pdbx_strand_id
1 'polypeptide(L)'
;TKTGRSGHTSINYTGEFTYRMKPSYRDYNICNSQEQMGIYKEMEQKGWLEFASLRSGSRTGVYGRMYNMLDNYIIDPITGEGHFELANTTQAKNAYLREAEFRNTDWFDLLFNSNVMQNHAVSISGGTDKGSFYTSASVMTDPGWYKSSSVERYTFNANALYNLSSRVRVKLLTSDS
;
A
#
# COMPACT_ATOMS: atom_id res chain seq x y z
N THR A 1 34.18 2.76 9.99
CA THR A 1 34.22 1.29 10.25
C THR A 1 34.18 1.09 11.77
N LYS A 2 33.19 0.34 12.28
CA LYS A 2 33.13 0.02 13.71
C LYS A 2 34.20 -1.04 14.02
N THR A 3 34.93 -0.84 15.09
CA THR A 3 35.97 -1.76 15.58
C THR A 3 35.79 -1.98 17.07
N GLY A 4 36.24 -3.13 17.59
CA GLY A 4 36.25 -3.43 19.02
C GLY A 4 37.35 -2.67 19.76
N ARG A 5 37.15 -2.49 21.06
CA ARG A 5 38.16 -1.92 21.99
C ARG A 5 39.00 -3.03 22.60
N SER A 6 40.31 -2.77 22.81
CA SER A 6 41.19 -3.70 23.50
C SER A 6 40.73 -3.92 24.95
N GLY A 7 40.80 -5.16 25.40
CA GLY A 7 40.49 -5.58 26.77
C GLY A 7 39.01 -5.61 27.14
N HIS A 8 38.09 -5.37 26.19
CA HIS A 8 36.66 -5.36 26.47
C HIS A 8 35.84 -6.05 25.37
N THR A 9 34.98 -6.97 25.77
CA THR A 9 33.99 -7.55 24.86
C THR A 9 32.60 -6.92 25.14
N SER A 10 31.93 -6.47 24.11
CA SER A 10 30.59 -5.86 24.20
C SER A 10 29.64 -6.60 23.27
N ILE A 11 28.45 -6.92 23.79
CA ILE A 11 27.34 -7.46 23.04
C ILE A 11 26.22 -6.45 23.12
N ASN A 12 25.68 -6.05 21.97
CA ASN A 12 24.57 -5.12 21.90
C ASN A 12 23.44 -5.74 21.08
N TYR A 13 22.23 -5.52 21.56
CA TYR A 13 21.01 -5.80 20.82
C TYR A 13 20.25 -4.49 20.63
N THR A 14 19.70 -4.32 19.42
CA THR A 14 18.82 -3.20 19.08
C THR A 14 17.57 -3.77 18.44
N GLY A 15 16.41 -3.44 19.00
CA GLY A 15 15.11 -3.69 18.43
C GLY A 15 14.45 -2.38 18.04
N GLU A 16 13.97 -2.28 16.81
CA GLU A 16 13.24 -1.14 16.28
C GLU A 16 11.89 -1.60 15.77
N PHE A 17 10.83 -0.90 16.16
CA PHE A 17 9.47 -1.20 15.77
C PHE A 17 8.83 0.07 15.22
N THR A 18 8.35 0.02 14.00
CA THR A 18 7.64 1.12 13.36
C THR A 18 6.22 0.70 13.04
N TYR A 19 5.26 1.31 13.72
CA TYR A 19 3.85 1.10 13.42
C TYR A 19 3.41 2.04 12.30
N ARG A 20 2.77 1.47 11.28
CA ARG A 20 2.25 2.17 10.12
C ARG A 20 0.74 1.97 10.06
N MET A 21 -0.02 3.05 10.21
CA MET A 21 -1.48 2.99 10.18
C MET A 21 -1.99 2.90 8.74
N LYS A 22 -3.09 2.17 8.57
CA LYS A 22 -3.86 2.18 7.32
C LYS A 22 -4.39 3.59 7.07
N PRO A 23 -4.30 4.11 5.82
CA PRO A 23 -4.86 5.40 5.50
C PRO A 23 -6.40 5.36 5.56
N SER A 24 -7.01 6.51 5.79
CA SER A 24 -8.45 6.70 5.84
C SER A 24 -8.89 7.78 4.86
N TYR A 25 -10.08 7.66 4.29
CA TYR A 25 -10.66 8.70 3.44
C TYR A 25 -10.72 10.06 4.13
N ARG A 26 -10.92 10.08 5.45
CA ARG A 26 -10.97 11.30 6.25
C ARG A 26 -9.65 12.06 6.30
N ASP A 27 -8.53 11.34 6.20
CA ASP A 27 -7.19 11.94 6.23
C ASP A 27 -6.88 12.71 4.95
N TYR A 28 -7.62 12.43 3.86
CA TYR A 28 -7.39 13.00 2.53
C TYR A 28 -8.54 13.84 2.00
N ASN A 29 -9.59 14.07 2.77
CA ASN A 29 -10.81 14.76 2.32
C ASN A 29 -11.41 14.20 1.01
N ILE A 30 -11.40 12.87 0.88
CA ILE A 30 -11.96 12.18 -0.28
C ILE A 30 -13.45 11.90 -0.01
N CYS A 31 -14.30 12.25 -0.97
CA CYS A 31 -15.73 11.98 -0.89
C CYS A 31 -16.01 10.46 -0.89
N ASN A 32 -16.93 10.03 -0.04
CA ASN A 32 -17.53 8.71 -0.14
C ASN A 32 -18.57 8.66 -1.29
N SER A 33 -19.14 7.49 -1.57
CA SER A 33 -20.09 7.31 -2.68
C SER A 33 -21.33 8.19 -2.52
N GLN A 34 -21.86 8.36 -1.31
CA GLN A 34 -23.02 9.17 -1.04
C GLN A 34 -22.75 10.67 -1.28
N GLU A 35 -21.63 11.18 -0.79
CA GLU A 35 -21.21 12.56 -1.00
C GLU A 35 -20.97 12.85 -2.49
N GLN A 36 -20.30 11.94 -3.18
CA GLN A 36 -20.04 12.07 -4.62
C GLN A 36 -21.34 12.05 -5.44
N MET A 37 -22.28 11.17 -5.11
CA MET A 37 -23.58 11.14 -5.76
C MET A 37 -24.40 12.39 -5.46
N GLY A 38 -24.27 13.00 -4.28
CA GLY A 38 -24.86 14.30 -3.96
C GLY A 38 -24.36 15.39 -4.91
N ILE A 39 -23.05 15.45 -5.15
CA ILE A 39 -22.45 16.39 -6.10
C ILE A 39 -22.97 16.15 -7.53
N TYR A 40 -23.00 14.92 -7.98
CA TYR A 40 -23.49 14.58 -9.32
C TYR A 40 -24.98 14.95 -9.52
N LYS A 41 -25.82 14.72 -8.53
CA LYS A 41 -27.23 15.12 -8.58
C LYS A 41 -27.40 16.64 -8.68
N GLU A 42 -26.60 17.39 -7.93
CA GLU A 42 -26.60 18.85 -8.01
C GLU A 42 -26.12 19.34 -9.38
N MET A 43 -25.07 18.72 -9.93
CA MET A 43 -24.59 19.04 -11.29
C MET A 43 -25.65 18.75 -12.35
N GLU A 44 -26.39 17.64 -12.23
CA GLU A 44 -27.49 17.31 -13.14
C GLU A 44 -28.63 18.34 -13.05
N GLN A 45 -29.05 18.72 -11.84
CA GLN A 45 -30.09 19.72 -11.61
C GLN A 45 -29.73 21.10 -12.18
N LYS A 46 -28.44 21.44 -12.16
CA LYS A 46 -27.92 22.69 -12.73
C LYS A 46 -27.66 22.61 -14.24
N GLY A 47 -27.88 21.46 -14.86
CA GLY A 47 -27.58 21.23 -16.29
C GLY A 47 -26.10 21.22 -16.62
N TRP A 48 -25.21 20.99 -15.66
CA TRP A 48 -23.76 20.97 -15.88
C TRP A 48 -23.26 19.63 -16.42
N LEU A 49 -24.08 18.58 -16.36
CA LEU A 49 -23.77 17.30 -16.98
C LEU A 49 -24.25 17.34 -18.44
N GLU A 50 -23.33 17.60 -19.37
CA GLU A 50 -23.63 17.51 -20.79
C GLU A 50 -23.67 16.05 -21.23
N PHE A 51 -24.84 15.59 -21.59
CA PHE A 51 -25.09 14.21 -22.02
C PHE A 51 -24.32 13.82 -23.28
N ALA A 52 -23.99 14.78 -24.14
CA ALA A 52 -23.18 14.52 -25.33
C ALA A 52 -21.73 14.12 -24.96
N SER A 53 -21.14 14.74 -23.96
CA SER A 53 -19.81 14.37 -23.46
C SER A 53 -19.86 13.09 -22.64
N LEU A 54 -20.97 12.81 -21.97
CA LEU A 54 -21.22 11.53 -21.31
C LEU A 54 -21.33 10.38 -22.33
N ARG A 55 -21.89 10.62 -23.50
CA ARG A 55 -22.03 9.61 -24.55
C ARG A 55 -20.70 9.22 -25.18
N SER A 56 -19.78 10.13 -25.35
CA SER A 56 -18.45 9.88 -25.87
C SER A 56 -17.44 9.38 -24.82
N GLY A 57 -17.57 9.80 -23.54
CA GLY A 57 -16.82 9.30 -22.39
C GLY A 57 -17.50 8.19 -21.60
N SER A 58 -18.60 7.69 -22.05
CA SER A 58 -19.73 7.19 -21.27
C SER A 58 -19.68 5.71 -20.87
N ARG A 59 -18.57 5.05 -21.00
CA ARG A 59 -18.46 3.69 -20.44
C ARG A 59 -18.06 3.71 -18.96
N THR A 60 -17.74 4.86 -18.42
CA THR A 60 -17.26 5.06 -17.06
C THR A 60 -18.15 6.03 -16.30
N GLY A 61 -18.29 5.80 -15.01
CA GLY A 61 -19.14 6.63 -14.13
C GLY A 61 -20.60 6.17 -14.07
N VAL A 62 -21.27 6.57 -12.99
CA VAL A 62 -22.63 6.09 -12.68
C VAL A 62 -23.65 6.54 -13.72
N TYR A 63 -23.62 7.80 -14.09
CA TYR A 63 -24.57 8.35 -15.08
C TYR A 63 -24.32 7.80 -16.49
N GLY A 64 -23.06 7.68 -16.91
CA GLY A 64 -22.74 7.10 -18.21
C GLY A 64 -23.23 5.65 -18.33
N ARG A 65 -23.04 4.84 -17.28
CA ARG A 65 -23.56 3.47 -17.22
C ARG A 65 -25.08 3.44 -17.26
N MET A 66 -25.73 4.31 -16.49
CA MET A 66 -27.20 4.43 -16.49
C MET A 66 -27.74 4.69 -17.89
N TYR A 67 -27.17 5.65 -18.63
CA TYR A 67 -27.62 5.95 -19.99
C TYR A 67 -27.33 4.81 -20.98
N ASN A 68 -26.19 4.13 -20.84
CA ASN A 68 -25.92 2.94 -21.64
C ASN A 68 -26.97 1.83 -21.42
N MET A 69 -27.37 1.61 -20.15
CA MET A 69 -28.39 0.61 -19.81
C MET A 69 -29.79 0.98 -20.35
N LEU A 70 -30.07 2.27 -20.52
CA LEU A 70 -31.34 2.74 -21.15
C LEU A 70 -31.38 2.47 -22.66
N ASP A 71 -30.21 2.39 -23.31
CA ASP A 71 -30.06 2.16 -24.74
C ASP A 71 -29.75 0.68 -25.06
N ASN A 72 -29.39 -0.14 -24.06
CA ASN A 72 -29.06 -1.53 -24.22
C ASN A 72 -30.31 -2.40 -24.21
N TYR A 73 -30.64 -3.00 -25.38
CA TYR A 73 -31.77 -3.91 -25.53
C TYR A 73 -31.34 -5.34 -25.41
N ILE A 74 -31.85 -6.07 -24.45
CA ILE A 74 -31.52 -7.47 -24.15
C ILE A 74 -32.69 -8.36 -24.58
N ILE A 75 -32.39 -9.45 -25.28
CA ILE A 75 -33.36 -10.49 -25.61
C ILE A 75 -33.09 -11.67 -24.67
N ASP A 76 -34.12 -12.09 -23.95
CA ASP A 76 -34.07 -13.29 -23.13
C ASP A 76 -33.89 -14.53 -24.03
N PRO A 77 -32.81 -15.29 -23.90
CA PRO A 77 -32.54 -16.44 -24.73
C PRO A 77 -33.52 -17.61 -24.53
N ILE A 78 -34.29 -17.60 -23.47
CA ILE A 78 -35.24 -18.67 -23.12
C ILE A 78 -36.63 -18.34 -23.62
N THR A 79 -37.11 -17.10 -23.35
CA THR A 79 -38.47 -16.68 -23.69
C THR A 79 -38.57 -15.99 -25.04
N GLY A 80 -37.47 -15.46 -25.58
CA GLY A 80 -37.42 -14.64 -26.78
C GLY A 80 -37.98 -13.23 -26.59
N GLU A 81 -38.39 -12.89 -25.38
CA GLU A 81 -38.87 -11.53 -25.04
C GLU A 81 -37.69 -10.55 -24.88
N GLY A 82 -37.89 -9.35 -25.40
CA GLY A 82 -36.86 -8.32 -25.33
C GLY A 82 -37.26 -7.20 -24.38
N HIS A 83 -36.26 -6.69 -23.64
CA HIS A 83 -36.44 -5.53 -22.76
C HIS A 83 -35.17 -4.68 -22.72
N PHE A 84 -35.29 -3.41 -22.38
CA PHE A 84 -34.12 -2.59 -22.08
C PHE A 84 -33.54 -2.97 -20.72
N GLU A 85 -32.22 -3.00 -20.61
CA GLU A 85 -31.51 -3.34 -19.40
C GLU A 85 -31.96 -2.48 -18.20
N LEU A 86 -32.25 -1.20 -18.44
CA LEU A 86 -32.89 -0.30 -17.49
C LEU A 86 -34.11 0.36 -18.13
N ALA A 87 -35.26 0.32 -17.47
CA ALA A 87 -36.46 1.00 -17.95
C ALA A 87 -36.26 2.53 -17.93
N ASN A 88 -36.64 3.20 -19.02
CA ASN A 88 -36.55 4.66 -19.14
C ASN A 88 -37.64 5.37 -18.34
N THR A 89 -37.75 5.08 -17.06
CA THR A 89 -38.70 5.73 -16.13
C THR A 89 -37.92 6.45 -15.03
N THR A 90 -38.47 7.50 -14.49
CA THR A 90 -37.88 8.22 -13.35
C THR A 90 -37.65 7.31 -12.14
N GLN A 91 -38.59 6.39 -11.92
CA GLN A 91 -38.50 5.45 -10.81
C GLN A 91 -37.30 4.50 -10.96
N ALA A 92 -37.10 3.90 -12.14
CA ALA A 92 -36.01 2.99 -12.41
C ALA A 92 -34.64 3.70 -12.35
N LYS A 93 -34.54 4.89 -12.93
CA LYS A 93 -33.34 5.74 -12.86
C LYS A 93 -32.99 6.09 -11.41
N ASN A 94 -33.96 6.55 -10.63
CA ASN A 94 -33.74 6.89 -9.23
C ASN A 94 -33.36 5.68 -8.39
N ALA A 95 -33.93 4.51 -8.64
CA ALA A 95 -33.54 3.27 -7.97
C ALA A 95 -32.07 2.90 -8.24
N TYR A 96 -31.64 2.97 -9.51
CA TYR A 96 -30.27 2.73 -9.91
C TYR A 96 -29.27 3.73 -9.27
N LEU A 97 -29.61 5.03 -9.30
CA LEU A 97 -28.78 6.07 -8.69
C LEU A 97 -28.69 5.91 -7.16
N ARG A 98 -29.78 5.51 -6.53
CA ARG A 98 -29.80 5.22 -5.09
C ARG A 98 -28.93 4.01 -4.72
N GLU A 99 -28.97 2.96 -5.55
CA GLU A 99 -28.06 1.82 -5.37
C GLU A 99 -26.59 2.25 -5.41
N ALA A 100 -26.24 3.16 -6.33
CA ALA A 100 -24.89 3.71 -6.43
C ALA A 100 -24.48 4.52 -5.19
N GLU A 101 -25.41 5.22 -4.53
CA GLU A 101 -25.14 5.92 -3.25
C GLU A 101 -24.67 4.96 -2.16
N PHE A 102 -25.28 3.78 -2.09
CA PHE A 102 -24.98 2.78 -1.06
C PHE A 102 -23.81 1.86 -1.41
N ARG A 103 -23.34 1.90 -2.65
CA ARG A 103 -22.18 1.12 -3.10
C ARG A 103 -20.87 1.75 -2.66
N ASN A 104 -20.73 1.98 -1.36
CA ASN A 104 -19.56 2.60 -0.78
C ASN A 104 -18.43 1.56 -0.62
N THR A 105 -17.46 1.58 -1.52
CA THR A 105 -16.27 0.74 -1.45
C THR A 105 -15.13 1.52 -0.78
N ASP A 106 -14.71 1.05 0.38
CA ASP A 106 -13.49 1.56 1.03
C ASP A 106 -12.26 0.92 0.38
N TRP A 107 -11.67 1.62 -0.59
CA TRP A 107 -10.48 1.17 -1.30
C TRP A 107 -9.25 1.11 -0.40
N PHE A 108 -9.17 1.95 0.64
CA PHE A 108 -8.10 1.87 1.60
C PHE A 108 -8.20 0.60 2.43
N ASP A 109 -9.41 0.21 2.82
CA ASP A 109 -9.63 -1.05 3.53
C ASP A 109 -9.34 -2.29 2.68
N LEU A 110 -9.66 -2.22 1.39
CA LEU A 110 -9.41 -3.30 0.45
C LEU A 110 -7.92 -3.48 0.13
N LEU A 111 -7.17 -2.39 -0.01
CA LEU A 111 -5.81 -2.42 -0.56
C LEU A 111 -4.72 -2.37 0.51
N PHE A 112 -4.99 -1.75 1.66
CA PHE A 112 -3.99 -1.45 2.68
C PHE A 112 -4.24 -2.21 3.99
N ASN A 113 -3.16 -2.46 4.71
CA ASN A 113 -3.18 -2.95 6.08
C ASN A 113 -2.43 -2.00 7.02
N SER A 114 -2.89 -1.93 8.27
CA SER A 114 -2.00 -1.47 9.34
C SER A 114 -0.97 -2.55 9.62
N ASN A 115 0.29 -2.17 9.79
CA ASN A 115 1.37 -3.11 10.01
C ASN A 115 2.41 -2.60 10.99
N VAL A 116 3.26 -3.50 11.44
CA VAL A 116 4.44 -3.21 12.25
C VAL A 116 5.68 -3.70 11.49
N MET A 117 6.50 -2.78 11.05
CA MET A 117 7.85 -3.08 10.60
C MET A 117 8.72 -3.37 11.82
N GLN A 118 9.53 -4.40 11.74
CA GLN A 118 10.43 -4.81 12.80
C GLN A 118 11.86 -4.90 12.25
N ASN A 119 12.81 -4.40 13.03
CA ASN A 119 14.22 -4.54 12.72
C ASN A 119 14.96 -4.95 13.99
N HIS A 120 15.61 -6.10 13.95
CA HIS A 120 16.35 -6.68 15.05
C HIS A 120 17.81 -6.79 14.66
N ALA A 121 18.69 -6.19 15.43
CA ALA A 121 20.12 -6.23 15.18
C ALA A 121 20.88 -6.67 16.43
N VAL A 122 21.80 -7.60 16.25
CA VAL A 122 22.76 -8.04 17.26
C VAL A 122 24.15 -7.68 16.79
N SER A 123 24.97 -7.15 17.66
CA SER A 123 26.38 -6.92 17.36
C SER A 123 27.27 -7.35 18.53
N ILE A 124 28.41 -7.90 18.16
CA ILE A 124 29.47 -8.34 19.10
C ILE A 124 30.76 -7.65 18.68
N SER A 125 31.42 -7.05 19.62
CA SER A 125 32.73 -6.45 19.39
C SER A 125 33.65 -6.75 20.53
N GLY A 126 34.92 -6.90 20.23
CA GLY A 126 35.94 -7.15 21.22
C GLY A 126 37.33 -6.97 20.63
N GLY A 127 38.34 -7.03 21.50
CA GLY A 127 39.70 -6.90 21.05
C GLY A 127 40.73 -7.17 22.15
N THR A 128 41.95 -7.32 21.69
CA THR A 128 43.17 -7.38 22.48
C THR A 128 44.18 -6.33 21.98
N ASP A 129 45.32 -6.21 22.57
CA ASP A 129 46.38 -5.29 22.10
C ASP A 129 46.87 -5.63 20.69
N LYS A 130 46.68 -6.89 20.25
CA LYS A 130 47.10 -7.36 18.93
C LYS A 130 46.03 -7.34 17.87
N GLY A 131 44.74 -7.26 18.26
CA GLY A 131 43.67 -7.26 17.29
C GLY A 131 42.31 -6.92 17.86
N SER A 132 41.39 -6.52 16.99
CA SER A 132 40.00 -6.24 17.35
C SER A 132 39.04 -6.77 16.27
N PHE A 133 37.84 -7.07 16.70
CA PHE A 133 36.78 -7.52 15.81
C PHE A 133 35.47 -6.82 16.12
N TYR A 134 34.65 -6.75 15.11
CA TYR A 134 33.24 -6.34 15.18
C TYR A 134 32.43 -7.21 14.22
N THR A 135 31.38 -7.84 14.73
CA THR A 135 30.47 -8.62 13.93
C THR A 135 29.04 -8.17 14.26
N SER A 136 28.20 -8.02 13.26
CA SER A 136 26.78 -7.75 13.44
C SER A 136 25.94 -8.52 12.45
N ALA A 137 24.76 -8.91 12.91
CA ALA A 137 23.71 -9.48 12.09
C ALA A 137 22.40 -8.73 12.37
N SER A 138 21.61 -8.49 11.33
CA SER A 138 20.29 -7.92 11.50
C SER A 138 19.27 -8.60 10.60
N VAL A 139 18.02 -8.60 11.07
CA VAL A 139 16.85 -9.07 10.35
C VAL A 139 15.82 -7.95 10.37
N MET A 140 15.39 -7.51 9.22
CA MET A 140 14.29 -6.56 9.06
C MET A 140 13.14 -7.26 8.36
N THR A 141 11.95 -7.16 8.93
CA THR A 141 10.70 -7.63 8.34
C THR A 141 9.74 -6.45 8.21
N ASP A 142 9.36 -6.13 7.00
CA ASP A 142 8.32 -5.15 6.68
C ASP A 142 7.19 -5.87 5.95
N PRO A 143 6.03 -6.08 6.60
CA PRO A 143 4.87 -6.70 5.94
C PRO A 143 4.30 -5.89 4.78
N GLY A 144 4.82 -4.67 4.57
CA GLY A 144 4.35 -3.77 3.54
C GLY A 144 3.04 -3.06 3.90
N TRP A 145 2.77 -1.99 3.22
CA TRP A 145 1.54 -1.21 3.41
C TRP A 145 0.38 -1.79 2.58
N TYR A 146 0.69 -2.25 1.37
CA TYR A 146 -0.28 -2.94 0.52
C TYR A 146 -0.46 -4.39 0.96
N LYS A 147 -1.69 -4.89 0.89
CA LYS A 147 -1.95 -6.32 1.04
C LYS A 147 -1.14 -7.09 0.00
N SER A 148 -0.54 -8.19 0.38
CA SER A 148 0.31 -9.03 -0.48
C SER A 148 1.68 -8.44 -0.83
N SER A 149 2.13 -7.38 -0.17
CA SER A 149 3.52 -6.92 -0.27
C SER A 149 4.26 -7.19 1.04
N SER A 150 5.50 -7.65 0.95
CA SER A 150 6.38 -7.81 2.10
C SER A 150 7.84 -7.68 1.67
N VAL A 151 8.66 -7.20 2.57
CA VAL A 151 10.11 -7.14 2.41
C VAL A 151 10.75 -7.76 3.63
N GLU A 152 11.66 -8.69 3.39
CA GLU A 152 12.55 -9.24 4.40
C GLU A 152 14.00 -8.95 3.98
N ARG A 153 14.79 -8.47 4.91
CA ARG A 153 16.19 -8.17 4.67
C ARG A 153 17.06 -8.73 5.80
N TYR A 154 18.02 -9.51 5.40
CA TYR A 154 19.06 -10.05 6.28
C TYR A 154 20.35 -9.34 5.98
N THR A 155 21.01 -8.83 7.00
CA THR A 155 22.30 -8.15 6.84
C THR A 155 23.33 -8.76 7.76
N PHE A 156 24.50 -9.00 7.24
CA PHE A 156 25.64 -9.49 8.00
C PHE A 156 26.86 -8.62 7.73
N ASN A 157 27.57 -8.26 8.80
CA ASN A 157 28.83 -7.54 8.72
C ASN A 157 29.85 -8.18 9.64
N ALA A 158 31.08 -8.37 9.16
CA ALA A 158 32.20 -8.80 9.98
C ALA A 158 33.45 -7.99 9.63
N ASN A 159 34.02 -7.39 10.63
CA ASN A 159 35.25 -6.62 10.54
C ASN A 159 36.27 -7.18 11.52
N ALA A 160 37.45 -7.48 11.06
CA ALA A 160 38.54 -7.90 11.90
C ALA A 160 39.80 -7.12 11.53
N LEU A 161 40.56 -6.81 12.56
CA LEU A 161 41.84 -6.11 12.43
C LEU A 161 42.87 -6.86 13.29
N TYR A 162 43.97 -7.20 12.70
CA TYR A 162 45.07 -7.91 13.41
C TYR A 162 46.41 -7.28 13.09
N ASN A 163 47.16 -6.92 14.13
CA ASN A 163 48.51 -6.39 14.05
C ASN A 163 49.53 -7.55 14.13
N LEU A 164 50.04 -7.97 12.99
CA LEU A 164 51.08 -9.02 12.91
C LEU A 164 52.39 -8.56 13.50
N SER A 165 52.75 -7.31 13.29
CA SER A 165 53.95 -6.68 13.86
C SER A 165 53.70 -5.16 13.98
N SER A 166 54.68 -4.43 14.51
CA SER A 166 54.64 -2.96 14.53
C SER A 166 54.57 -2.31 13.14
N ARG A 167 54.86 -3.05 12.08
CA ARG A 167 54.89 -2.55 10.70
C ARG A 167 53.83 -3.19 9.80
N VAL A 168 53.21 -4.32 10.21
CA VAL A 168 52.29 -5.07 9.38
C VAL A 168 50.93 -5.21 10.09
N ARG A 169 49.90 -4.75 9.42
CA ARG A 169 48.49 -4.83 9.88
C ARG A 169 47.63 -5.51 8.81
N VAL A 170 46.87 -6.49 9.21
CA VAL A 170 45.86 -7.15 8.36
C VAL A 170 44.47 -6.68 8.75
N LYS A 171 43.69 -6.33 7.76
CA LYS A 171 42.29 -5.89 7.93
C LYS A 171 41.38 -6.72 7.02
N LEU A 172 40.40 -7.38 7.62
CA LEU A 172 39.31 -8.07 6.93
C LEU A 172 38.03 -7.26 7.08
N LEU A 173 37.36 -7.01 5.97
CA LEU A 173 36.05 -6.37 5.92
C LEU A 173 35.14 -7.22 5.05
N THR A 174 33.98 -7.61 5.60
CA THR A 174 32.91 -8.27 4.85
C THR A 174 31.58 -7.60 5.17
N SER A 175 30.74 -7.45 4.18
CA SER A 175 29.36 -7.02 4.35
C SER A 175 28.52 -7.73 3.30
N ASP A 176 27.34 -8.20 3.73
CA ASP A 176 26.35 -8.83 2.88
C ASP A 176 24.95 -8.35 3.30
N SER A 177 24.02 -8.24 2.34
CA SER A 177 22.64 -7.76 2.58
C SER A 177 21.67 -8.30 1.54
#